data_7d05c53bd7ef37a4b276461910078f73
#
_entry.id   7d05c53bd7ef37a4b276461910078f73
#
_cell.length_a   1.000
_cell.length_b   1.000
_cell.length_c   1.000
_cell.angle_alpha   90.00
_cell.angle_beta   90.00
_cell.angle_gamma   90.00
#
_symmetry.space_group_name_H-M   'P 1'
#
loop_
_entity.id
_entity.type
_entity.pdbx_description
1 polymer ?
#
loop_
_entity_poly.entity_id
_entity_poly.type
_entity_poly.pdbx_seq_one_letter_code
_entity_poly.pdbx_strand_id
1 'polypeptide(L)'
;MGVRWRRERLPVRCGPGETEKSLREMARRMLSCYLARHELAGAVLAVEEPFRLDLSPRIAPVHGRIDLAEAAPDGQIVVTDFKSAGTRKAPDPAQLVLYREAVRSFSADPDVQVSARFVVLLKAREPDVVVHEPEIGPADLQSLTGRYEEVWQPIQSGCSFPVTGWWCGGCQWAGHCNAS
;
A
#
# COMPACT_ATOMS: atom_id res chain seq x y z
N MET A 1 -13.24 -22.00 13.47
CA MET A 1 -12.06 -21.69 14.33
C MET A 1 -12.02 -20.18 14.55
N GLY A 2 -12.34 -19.72 15.77
CA GLY A 2 -12.38 -18.30 16.07
C GLY A 2 -10.96 -17.76 16.27
N VAL A 3 -10.54 -16.83 15.44
CA VAL A 3 -9.28 -16.10 15.63
C VAL A 3 -9.43 -15.21 16.86
N ARG A 4 -8.77 -15.59 17.93
CA ARG A 4 -8.70 -14.81 19.16
C ARG A 4 -7.69 -13.68 18.93
N TRP A 5 -8.15 -12.48 18.60
CA TRP A 5 -7.33 -11.27 18.59
C TRP A 5 -6.80 -11.07 20.01
N ARG A 6 -5.50 -11.32 20.24
CA ARG A 6 -4.84 -10.87 21.45
C ARG A 6 -4.81 -9.35 21.40
N ARG A 7 -5.50 -8.71 22.34
CA ARG A 7 -5.38 -7.28 22.61
C ARG A 7 -4.01 -7.01 23.23
N GLU A 8 -2.96 -7.08 22.46
CA GLU A 8 -1.71 -6.43 22.83
C GLU A 8 -1.96 -4.95 22.66
N ARG A 9 -2.15 -4.25 23.75
CA ARG A 9 -2.23 -2.78 23.77
C ARG A 9 -0.82 -2.24 23.56
N LEU A 10 -0.38 -2.18 22.33
CA LEU A 10 0.77 -1.38 21.98
C LEU A 10 0.43 0.08 22.27
N PRO A 11 1.30 0.83 22.94
CA PRO A 11 1.07 2.24 23.23
C PRO A 11 0.92 2.99 21.90
N VAL A 12 -0.20 3.71 21.74
CA VAL A 12 -0.42 4.56 20.57
C VAL A 12 0.50 5.76 20.69
N ARG A 13 1.38 5.95 19.68
CA ARG A 13 2.20 7.16 19.57
C ARG A 13 1.34 8.28 18.99
N CYS A 14 1.09 9.30 19.79
CA CYS A 14 0.35 10.50 19.39
C CYS A 14 1.33 11.59 18.97
N GLY A 15 1.01 12.32 17.89
CA GLY A 15 1.72 13.52 17.49
C GLY A 15 1.40 14.73 18.40
N PRO A 16 2.05 15.88 18.20
CA PRO A 16 1.75 17.09 18.94
C PRO A 16 0.27 17.47 18.83
N GLY A 17 -0.40 17.64 19.98
CA GLY A 17 -1.82 17.99 20.04
C GLY A 17 -2.81 16.83 19.79
N GLU A 18 -2.32 15.62 19.55
CA GLU A 18 -3.14 14.42 19.39
C GLU A 18 -3.26 13.65 20.69
N THR A 19 -4.38 12.97 20.86
CA THR A 19 -4.63 12.02 21.95
C THR A 19 -5.12 10.70 21.37
N GLU A 20 -4.94 9.59 22.08
CA GLU A 20 -5.50 8.30 21.65
C GLU A 20 -7.01 8.40 21.39
N LYS A 21 -7.73 9.16 22.21
CA LYS A 21 -9.17 9.40 22.04
C LYS A 21 -9.47 10.12 20.73
N SER A 22 -8.74 11.20 20.41
CA SER A 22 -8.96 11.96 19.18
C SER A 22 -8.63 11.14 17.93
N LEU A 23 -7.57 10.33 17.97
CA LEU A 23 -7.19 9.43 16.87
C LEU A 23 -8.24 8.33 16.65
N ARG A 24 -8.76 7.72 17.72
CA ARG A 24 -9.83 6.72 17.63
C ARG A 24 -11.12 7.32 17.05
N GLU A 25 -11.48 8.52 17.46
CA GLU A 25 -12.67 9.20 16.94
C GLU A 25 -12.50 9.56 15.45
N MET A 26 -11.31 10.05 15.06
CA MET A 26 -10.99 10.29 13.65
C MET A 26 -11.09 9.01 12.84
N ALA A 27 -10.45 7.93 13.27
CA ALA A 27 -10.49 6.66 12.58
C ALA A 27 -11.93 6.13 12.42
N ARG A 28 -12.75 6.25 13.48
CA ARG A 28 -14.14 5.82 13.43
C ARG A 28 -14.95 6.62 12.41
N ARG A 29 -14.79 7.94 12.36
CA ARG A 29 -15.47 8.79 11.36
C ARG A 29 -15.04 8.47 9.94
N MET A 30 -13.74 8.26 9.70
CA MET A 30 -13.20 7.87 8.40
C MET A 30 -13.79 6.53 7.94
N LEU A 31 -13.78 5.52 8.81
CA LEU A 31 -14.36 4.21 8.51
C LEU A 31 -15.87 4.29 8.27
N SER A 32 -16.61 5.07 9.07
CA SER A 32 -18.05 5.28 8.83
C SER A 32 -18.31 5.95 7.49
N CYS A 33 -17.50 6.93 7.10
CA CYS A 33 -17.59 7.58 5.80
C CYS A 33 -17.30 6.59 4.66
N TYR A 34 -16.28 5.75 4.80
CA TYR A 34 -15.97 4.71 3.85
C TYR A 34 -17.12 3.72 3.69
N LEU A 35 -17.61 3.14 4.79
CA LEU A 35 -18.69 2.16 4.77
C LEU A 35 -20.01 2.72 4.20
N ALA A 36 -20.25 4.02 4.33
CA ALA A 36 -21.44 4.66 3.79
C ALA A 36 -21.36 4.96 2.27
N ARG A 37 -20.15 4.97 1.70
CA ARG A 37 -19.94 5.41 0.30
C ARG A 37 -19.27 4.36 -0.57
N HIS A 38 -18.63 3.35 0.04
CA HIS A 38 -17.90 2.33 -0.70
C HIS A 38 -18.79 1.12 -0.93
N GLU A 39 -18.95 0.79 -2.20
CA GLU A 39 -19.48 -0.50 -2.63
C GLU A 39 -18.30 -1.38 -3.03
N LEU A 40 -18.32 -2.65 -2.59
CA LEU A 40 -17.38 -3.64 -3.05
C LEU A 40 -17.52 -3.79 -4.57
N ALA A 41 -16.36 -3.91 -5.26
CA ALA A 41 -16.38 -4.13 -6.70
C ALA A 41 -17.00 -5.49 -7.06
N GLY A 42 -16.92 -6.45 -6.12
CA GLY A 42 -17.46 -7.80 -6.31
C GLY A 42 -17.20 -8.72 -5.13
N ALA A 43 -17.02 -9.99 -5.41
CA ALA A 43 -16.70 -10.99 -4.38
C ALA A 43 -15.27 -10.81 -3.85
N VAL A 44 -15.10 -10.76 -2.55
CA VAL A 44 -13.77 -10.65 -1.92
C VAL A 44 -12.98 -11.93 -2.18
N LEU A 45 -11.82 -11.80 -2.83
CA LEU A 45 -10.88 -12.89 -3.12
C LEU A 45 -9.79 -12.98 -2.06
N ALA A 46 -9.24 -11.85 -1.65
CA ALA A 46 -8.13 -11.79 -0.69
C ALA A 46 -8.17 -10.52 0.15
N VAL A 47 -7.74 -10.62 1.41
CA VAL A 47 -7.59 -9.50 2.35
C VAL A 47 -6.25 -9.67 3.06
N GLU A 48 -5.42 -8.62 3.07
CA GLU A 48 -4.09 -8.64 3.69
C GLU A 48 -3.23 -9.83 3.21
N GLU A 49 -3.31 -10.14 1.91
CA GLU A 49 -2.64 -11.31 1.34
C GLU A 49 -1.18 -11.03 1.03
N PRO A 50 -0.23 -11.77 1.62
CA PRO A 50 1.18 -11.61 1.31
C PRO A 50 1.50 -12.13 -0.10
N PHE A 51 2.41 -11.46 -0.78
CA PHE A 51 2.92 -11.90 -2.07
C PHE A 51 4.45 -11.88 -2.14
N ARG A 52 4.97 -12.70 -3.05
CA ARG A 52 6.35 -12.69 -3.52
C ARG A 52 6.32 -12.59 -5.05
N LEU A 53 7.03 -11.61 -5.59
CA LEU A 53 7.05 -11.31 -7.01
C LEU A 53 8.49 -11.28 -7.54
N ASP A 54 8.79 -12.11 -8.51
CA ASP A 54 10.08 -12.18 -9.20
C ASP A 54 10.01 -11.26 -10.45
N LEU A 55 10.39 -9.98 -10.29
CA LEU A 55 10.36 -8.98 -11.37
C LEU A 55 11.47 -9.18 -12.39
N SER A 56 12.63 -9.60 -11.95
CA SER A 56 13.83 -9.78 -12.78
C SER A 56 14.81 -10.73 -12.10
N PRO A 57 15.55 -11.56 -12.88
CA PRO A 57 16.59 -12.43 -12.33
C PRO A 57 17.80 -11.66 -11.76
N ARG A 58 17.85 -10.33 -11.97
CA ARG A 58 18.96 -9.48 -11.53
C ARG A 58 18.75 -8.91 -10.12
N ILE A 59 17.56 -9.05 -9.55
CA ILE A 59 17.21 -8.51 -8.24
C ILE A 59 16.63 -9.60 -7.33
N ALA A 60 16.68 -9.36 -6.03
CA ALA A 60 15.94 -10.20 -5.09
C ALA A 60 14.43 -10.08 -5.33
N PRO A 61 13.65 -11.13 -5.02
CA PRO A 61 12.21 -11.07 -5.07
C PRO A 61 11.63 -9.91 -4.27
N VAL A 62 10.64 -9.25 -4.82
CA VAL A 62 9.88 -8.22 -4.10
C VAL A 62 8.82 -8.90 -3.26
N HIS A 63 8.78 -8.58 -1.99
CA HIS A 63 7.74 -9.03 -1.07
C HIS A 63 6.82 -7.89 -0.70
N GLY A 64 5.54 -8.16 -0.61
CA GLY A 64 4.54 -7.19 -0.24
C GLY A 64 3.29 -7.84 0.32
N ARG A 65 2.26 -7.03 0.49
CA ARG A 65 0.96 -7.47 0.97
C ARG A 65 -0.12 -6.68 0.25
N ILE A 66 -1.08 -7.36 -0.35
CA ILE A 66 -2.25 -6.77 -0.99
C ILE A 66 -3.30 -6.50 0.08
N ASP A 67 -3.78 -5.27 0.20
CA ASP A 67 -4.78 -4.93 1.22
C ASP A 67 -6.12 -5.62 0.91
N LEU A 68 -6.60 -5.52 -0.36
CA LEU A 68 -7.85 -6.12 -0.79
C LEU A 68 -7.80 -6.47 -2.28
N ALA A 69 -8.28 -7.67 -2.64
CA ALA A 69 -8.55 -8.07 -4.01
C ALA A 69 -9.99 -8.58 -4.13
N GLU A 70 -10.69 -8.18 -5.18
CA GLU A 70 -12.11 -8.46 -5.42
C GLU A 70 -12.30 -8.96 -6.86
N ALA A 71 -13.21 -9.94 -7.05
CA ALA A 71 -13.66 -10.34 -8.38
C ALA A 71 -14.91 -9.55 -8.75
N ALA A 72 -14.82 -8.70 -9.74
CA ALA A 72 -15.98 -7.99 -10.29
C ALA A 72 -16.88 -8.96 -11.09
N PRO A 73 -18.17 -8.61 -11.27
CA PRO A 73 -19.14 -9.47 -11.98
C PRO A 73 -18.75 -9.80 -13.43
N ASP A 74 -17.95 -8.97 -14.07
CA ASP A 74 -17.44 -9.17 -15.44
C ASP A 74 -16.19 -10.05 -15.50
N GLY A 75 -15.72 -10.57 -14.34
CA GLY A 75 -14.54 -11.41 -14.23
C GLY A 75 -13.23 -10.63 -14.06
N GLN A 76 -13.25 -9.30 -14.10
CA GLN A 76 -12.08 -8.49 -13.79
C GLN A 76 -11.70 -8.62 -12.31
N ILE A 77 -10.42 -8.62 -12.01
CA ILE A 77 -9.94 -8.51 -10.63
C ILE A 77 -9.61 -7.04 -10.33
N VAL A 78 -10.18 -6.52 -9.26
CA VAL A 78 -9.93 -5.15 -8.77
C VAL A 78 -9.06 -5.24 -7.52
N VAL A 79 -7.86 -4.66 -7.57
CA VAL A 79 -6.96 -4.59 -6.43
C VAL A 79 -7.06 -3.21 -5.80
N THR A 80 -7.32 -3.16 -4.51
CA THR A 80 -7.46 -1.91 -3.76
C THR A 80 -6.34 -1.79 -2.73
N ASP A 81 -5.67 -0.63 -2.71
CA ASP A 81 -4.75 -0.22 -1.66
C ASP A 81 -5.37 0.95 -0.87
N PHE A 82 -5.42 0.79 0.45
CA PHE A 82 -6.01 1.78 1.35
C PHE A 82 -4.97 2.76 1.86
N LYS A 83 -5.24 4.05 1.71
CA LYS A 83 -4.40 5.13 2.24
C LYS A 83 -5.19 6.03 3.18
N SER A 84 -4.54 6.51 4.22
CA SER A 84 -5.08 7.59 5.05
C SER A 84 -4.20 8.83 4.88
N ALA A 85 -4.76 9.93 4.41
CA ALA A 85 -4.02 11.14 4.06
C ALA A 85 -4.72 12.42 4.49
N GLY A 86 -3.96 13.51 4.64
CA GLY A 86 -4.48 14.86 4.87
C GLY A 86 -4.87 15.60 3.59
N THR A 87 -4.53 15.05 2.41
CA THR A 87 -4.76 15.67 1.11
C THR A 87 -5.41 14.70 0.14
N ARG A 88 -6.06 15.25 -0.89
CA ARG A 88 -6.70 14.48 -1.99
C ARG A 88 -5.72 14.05 -3.08
N LYS A 89 -4.43 14.34 -2.92
CA LYS A 89 -3.42 14.03 -3.95
C LYS A 89 -3.32 12.51 -4.14
N ALA A 90 -3.27 12.08 -5.40
CA ALA A 90 -3.01 10.68 -5.74
C ALA A 90 -1.63 10.26 -5.22
N PRO A 91 -1.51 9.07 -4.59
CA PRO A 91 -0.22 8.47 -4.27
C PRO A 91 0.56 8.09 -5.53
N ASP A 92 1.86 7.79 -5.38
CA ASP A 92 2.67 7.23 -6.47
C ASP A 92 2.12 5.85 -6.88
N PRO A 93 1.84 5.61 -8.16
CA PRO A 93 1.23 4.36 -8.63
C PRO A 93 2.16 3.15 -8.57
N ALA A 94 3.44 3.30 -8.28
CA ALA A 94 4.42 2.21 -8.26
C ALA A 94 3.98 0.99 -7.42
N GLN A 95 3.31 1.22 -6.30
CA GLN A 95 2.78 0.14 -5.45
C GLN A 95 1.66 -0.64 -6.16
N LEU A 96 0.77 0.06 -6.88
CA LEU A 96 -0.31 -0.58 -7.63
C LEU A 96 0.21 -1.38 -8.82
N VAL A 97 1.32 -0.96 -9.44
CA VAL A 97 2.01 -1.74 -10.49
C VAL A 97 2.43 -3.09 -9.94
N LEU A 98 3.06 -3.13 -8.75
CA LEU A 98 3.47 -4.37 -8.09
C LEU A 98 2.28 -5.26 -7.74
N TYR A 99 1.22 -4.70 -7.19
CA TYR A 99 0.03 -5.44 -6.79
C TYR A 99 -0.66 -6.08 -7.99
N ARG A 100 -0.80 -5.32 -9.07
CA ARG A 100 -1.36 -5.81 -10.32
C ARG A 100 -0.57 -7.00 -10.86
N GLU A 101 0.75 -6.90 -10.93
CA GLU A 101 1.60 -7.97 -11.43
C GLU A 101 1.64 -9.18 -10.48
N ALA A 102 1.60 -8.95 -9.18
CA ALA A 102 1.47 -10.04 -8.20
C ALA A 102 0.19 -10.84 -8.42
N VAL A 103 -0.96 -10.17 -8.58
CA VAL A 103 -2.24 -10.86 -8.85
C VAL A 103 -2.19 -11.61 -10.17
N ARG A 104 -1.63 -11.03 -11.23
CA ARG A 104 -1.45 -11.70 -12.52
C ARG A 104 -0.59 -12.96 -12.40
N SER A 105 0.48 -12.89 -11.62
CA SER A 105 1.39 -14.05 -11.44
C SER A 105 0.76 -15.22 -10.69
N PHE A 106 -0.29 -14.98 -9.91
CA PHE A 106 -1.04 -16.03 -9.17
C PHE A 106 -2.28 -16.52 -9.93
N SER A 107 -2.71 -15.81 -10.96
CA SER A 107 -3.88 -16.21 -11.74
C SER A 107 -3.58 -17.45 -12.59
N ALA A 108 -4.52 -18.38 -12.61
CA ALA A 108 -4.49 -19.49 -13.55
C ALA A 108 -4.87 -19.06 -14.97
N ASP A 109 -5.53 -17.91 -15.11
CA ASP A 109 -5.90 -17.31 -16.39
C ASP A 109 -4.83 -16.30 -16.81
N PRO A 110 -4.07 -16.55 -17.89
CA PRO A 110 -3.05 -15.63 -18.40
C PRO A 110 -3.64 -14.32 -18.95
N ASP A 111 -4.90 -14.31 -19.33
CA ASP A 111 -5.61 -13.16 -19.91
C ASP A 111 -6.42 -12.38 -18.87
N VAL A 112 -6.27 -12.72 -17.57
CA VAL A 112 -6.99 -12.06 -16.50
C VAL A 112 -6.82 -10.54 -16.56
N GLN A 113 -7.94 -9.85 -16.57
CA GLN A 113 -7.94 -8.40 -16.49
C GLN A 113 -7.83 -7.98 -15.03
N VAL A 114 -6.79 -7.20 -14.73
CA VAL A 114 -6.55 -6.68 -13.37
C VAL A 114 -6.47 -5.17 -13.41
N SER A 115 -7.39 -4.51 -12.74
CA SER A 115 -7.29 -3.07 -12.42
C SER A 115 -6.79 -2.88 -11.00
N ALA A 116 -6.24 -1.70 -10.72
CA ALA A 116 -5.72 -1.38 -9.41
C ALA A 116 -6.06 0.06 -9.04
N ARG A 117 -6.46 0.29 -7.79
CA ARG A 117 -6.89 1.60 -7.30
C ARG A 117 -6.38 1.90 -5.90
N PHE A 118 -6.23 3.18 -5.62
CA PHE A 118 -6.12 3.68 -4.27
C PHE A 118 -7.49 4.12 -3.76
N VAL A 119 -7.81 3.74 -2.54
CA VAL A 119 -8.92 4.31 -1.77
C VAL A 119 -8.32 5.16 -0.65
N VAL A 120 -8.39 6.47 -0.82
CA VAL A 120 -7.80 7.44 0.10
C VAL A 120 -8.86 7.95 1.06
N LEU A 121 -8.72 7.61 2.34
CA LEU A 121 -9.56 8.11 3.41
C LEU A 121 -8.95 9.41 3.95
N LEU A 122 -9.67 10.52 3.83
CA LEU A 122 -9.17 11.83 4.22
C LEU A 122 -9.27 12.05 5.73
N LYS A 123 -8.12 12.40 6.34
CA LYS A 123 -8.02 12.85 7.73
C LYS A 123 -8.45 14.31 7.83
N ALA A 124 -9.75 14.56 7.80
CA ALA A 124 -10.33 15.90 7.85
C ALA A 124 -11.41 16.00 8.94
N ARG A 125 -11.81 17.22 9.29
CA ARG A 125 -12.95 17.46 10.17
C ARG A 125 -14.22 16.79 9.64
N GLU A 126 -14.40 16.87 8.33
CA GLU A 126 -15.40 16.13 7.58
C GLU A 126 -14.66 15.11 6.71
N PRO A 127 -14.57 13.85 7.15
CA PRO A 127 -13.89 12.82 6.37
C PRO A 127 -14.54 12.62 5.00
N ASP A 128 -13.71 12.29 4.03
CA ASP A 128 -14.16 11.96 2.68
C ASP A 128 -13.34 10.79 2.14
N VAL A 129 -13.85 10.16 1.09
CA VAL A 129 -13.20 9.05 0.41
C VAL A 129 -12.94 9.48 -1.03
N VAL A 130 -11.69 9.36 -1.46
CA VAL A 130 -11.27 9.64 -2.83
C VAL A 130 -10.71 8.37 -3.44
N VAL A 131 -11.21 7.99 -4.61
CA VAL A 131 -10.71 6.85 -5.37
C VAL A 131 -9.83 7.38 -6.50
N HIS A 132 -8.64 6.79 -6.64
CA HIS A 132 -7.73 7.04 -7.75
C HIS A 132 -7.47 5.74 -8.49
N GLU A 133 -7.84 5.68 -9.74
CA GLU A 133 -7.65 4.52 -10.63
C GLU A 133 -6.68 4.90 -11.76
N PRO A 134 -5.36 4.83 -11.54
CA PRO A 134 -4.40 5.15 -12.58
C PRO A 134 -4.43 4.08 -13.68
N GLU A 135 -4.29 4.52 -14.91
CA GLU A 135 -4.01 3.61 -16.02
C GLU A 135 -2.59 3.05 -15.84
N ILE A 136 -2.48 1.73 -15.73
CA ILE A 136 -1.21 1.03 -15.56
C ILE A 136 -0.97 0.16 -16.80
N GLY A 137 0.12 0.41 -17.50
CA GLY A 137 0.51 -0.34 -18.70
C GLY A 137 1.81 -1.14 -18.51
N PRO A 138 2.21 -1.89 -19.56
CA PRO A 138 3.48 -2.64 -19.55
C PRO A 138 4.71 -1.73 -19.38
N ALA A 139 4.64 -0.48 -19.86
CA ALA A 139 5.73 0.48 -19.72
C ALA A 139 6.00 0.87 -18.27
N ASP A 140 4.95 0.92 -17.41
CA ASP A 140 5.10 1.23 -15.99
C ASP A 140 5.84 0.12 -15.27
N LEU A 141 5.51 -1.14 -15.57
CA LEU A 141 6.22 -2.30 -15.04
C LEU A 141 7.68 -2.32 -15.47
N GLN A 142 7.95 -2.07 -16.75
CA GLN A 142 9.32 -2.02 -17.28
C GLN A 142 10.13 -0.91 -16.59
N SER A 143 9.56 0.29 -16.47
CA SER A 143 10.19 1.42 -15.81
C SER A 143 10.46 1.12 -14.33
N LEU A 144 9.50 0.51 -13.64
CA LEU A 144 9.63 0.15 -12.24
C LEU A 144 10.72 -0.91 -12.04
N THR A 145 10.74 -1.96 -12.87
CA THR A 145 11.75 -3.01 -12.83
C THR A 145 13.16 -2.44 -13.05
N GLY A 146 13.33 -1.55 -14.03
CA GLY A 146 14.62 -0.87 -14.27
C GLY A 146 15.10 -0.08 -13.06
N ARG A 147 14.22 0.68 -12.41
CA ARG A 147 14.57 1.41 -11.17
C ARG A 147 14.99 0.47 -10.03
N TYR A 148 14.33 -0.69 -9.89
CA TYR A 148 14.73 -1.68 -8.88
C TYR A 148 16.11 -2.28 -9.20
N GLU A 149 16.41 -2.58 -10.47
CA GLU A 149 17.71 -3.08 -10.88
C GLU A 149 18.84 -2.06 -10.62
N GLU A 150 18.61 -0.78 -10.93
CA GLU A 150 19.55 0.30 -10.68
C GLU A 150 19.86 0.49 -9.19
N VAL A 151 18.86 0.34 -8.32
CA VAL A 151 19.07 0.47 -6.86
C VAL A 151 19.68 -0.80 -6.26
N TRP A 152 19.37 -1.97 -6.81
CA TRP A 152 19.84 -3.24 -6.27
C TRP A 152 21.34 -3.45 -6.41
N GLN A 153 21.96 -3.02 -7.50
CA GLN A 153 23.40 -3.15 -7.72
C GLN A 153 24.25 -2.48 -6.63
N PRO A 154 24.02 -1.19 -6.28
CA PRO A 154 24.70 -0.56 -5.17
C PRO A 154 24.49 -1.27 -3.84
N ILE A 155 23.28 -1.76 -3.55
CA ILE A 155 22.98 -2.50 -2.31
C ILE A 155 23.84 -3.77 -2.23
N GLN A 156 23.94 -4.54 -3.31
CA GLN A 156 24.78 -5.74 -3.36
C GLN A 156 26.27 -5.43 -3.16
N SER A 157 26.70 -4.25 -3.59
CA SER A 157 28.09 -3.78 -3.40
C SER A 157 28.34 -3.19 -2.00
N GLY A 158 27.36 -3.30 -1.09
CA GLY A 158 27.47 -2.76 0.28
C GLY A 158 27.34 -1.24 0.37
N CYS A 159 26.90 -0.58 -0.72
CA CYS A 159 26.61 0.83 -0.70
C CYS A 159 25.29 1.09 0.03
N SER A 160 25.32 1.98 1.00
CA SER A 160 24.13 2.52 1.65
C SER A 160 24.24 4.03 1.70
N PHE A 161 23.22 4.73 1.25
CA PHE A 161 23.19 6.19 1.36
C PHE A 161 22.00 6.59 2.21
N PRO A 162 22.23 7.44 3.22
CA PRO A 162 21.16 8.00 3.98
C PRO A 162 20.39 9.00 3.10
N VAL A 163 19.08 8.84 3.04
CA VAL A 163 18.19 9.84 2.42
C VAL A 163 17.63 10.70 3.54
N THR A 164 18.20 11.90 3.71
CA THR A 164 17.80 12.81 4.77
C THR A 164 16.53 13.60 4.40
N GLY A 165 15.67 13.84 5.40
CA GLY A 165 14.45 14.60 5.20
C GLY A 165 13.69 14.82 6.51
N TRP A 166 12.52 15.44 6.43
CA TRP A 166 11.65 15.73 7.59
C TRP A 166 11.28 14.45 8.38
N TRP A 167 11.29 13.27 7.74
CA TRP A 167 11.02 11.97 8.37
C TRP A 167 12.13 11.52 9.33
N CYS A 168 13.33 12.11 9.24
CA CYS A 168 14.45 11.75 10.13
C CYS A 168 14.14 12.03 11.61
N GLY A 169 13.34 13.05 11.91
CA GLY A 169 12.96 13.40 13.29
C GLY A 169 12.18 12.32 14.04
N GLY A 170 11.54 11.39 13.33
CA GLY A 170 10.82 10.24 13.90
C GLY A 170 11.39 8.89 13.53
N CYS A 171 12.56 8.86 12.89
CA CYS A 171 13.16 7.65 12.38
C CYS A 171 13.72 6.78 13.52
N GLN A 172 13.25 5.54 13.62
CA GLN A 172 13.77 4.58 14.61
C GLN A 172 15.25 4.21 14.40
N TRP A 173 15.79 4.45 13.21
CA TRP A 173 17.18 4.18 12.83
C TRP A 173 18.09 5.39 12.94
N ALA A 174 17.61 6.56 13.41
CA ALA A 174 18.37 7.80 13.46
C ALA A 174 19.71 7.65 14.23
N GLY A 175 19.72 6.84 15.31
CA GLY A 175 20.92 6.59 16.11
C GLY A 175 21.98 5.67 15.44
N HIS A 176 21.63 5.03 14.33
CA HIS A 176 22.51 4.12 13.57
C HIS A 176 22.79 4.64 12.15
N CYS A 177 22.07 5.69 11.75
CA CYS A 177 22.18 6.30 10.43
C CYS A 177 23.34 7.29 10.39
N ASN A 178 24.33 7.06 9.51
CA ASN A 178 25.47 7.97 9.33
C ASN A 178 25.12 9.26 8.55
N ALA A 179 23.89 9.68 8.60
CA ALA A 179 23.38 10.91 7.96
C ALA A 179 23.57 12.13 8.89
N SER A 180 24.76 12.30 9.42
CA SER A 180 25.12 13.52 10.18
C SER A 180 25.95 14.46 9.31
#